data_23805f601699058806c53ea8240e45ba
#
_entry.id   23805f601699058806c53ea8240e45ba
#
_cell.length_a   1.000
_cell.length_b   1.000
_cell.length_c   1.000
_cell.angle_alpha   90.00
_cell.angle_beta   90.00
_cell.angle_gamma   90.00
#
_symmetry.space_group_name_H-M   'P 1'
#
loop_
_entity.id
_entity.type
_entity.pdbx_description
1 polymer ?
#
loop_
_entity_poly.entity_id
_entity_poly.type
_entity_poly.pdbx_seq_one_letter_code
_entity_poly.pdbx_strand_id
1 'polypeptide(L)'
;MNPNSGRIIQEDIQWSPEPDNNLSYKQLITSKVHGPDISITLVDIDGEHLELRTDSSSRLYVIYEGDFTFTIEGSTFAAKEEDVILISRGEIYSFKGKGRYLVINSPAFKSGDDIYSDGVRR
;
A
#
# COMPACT_ATOMS: atom_id res chain seq x y z
N MET A 1 -23.80 0.13 8.07
CA MET A 1 -23.97 1.60 8.06
C MET A 1 -22.93 2.21 7.14
N ASN A 2 -23.36 3.02 6.22
CA ASN A 2 -22.42 3.75 5.36
C ASN A 2 -21.83 4.92 6.14
N PRO A 3 -20.52 5.12 6.03
CA PRO A 3 -19.92 6.29 6.66
C PRO A 3 -20.38 7.57 5.95
N ASN A 4 -20.45 8.64 6.69
CA ASN A 4 -20.70 9.95 6.12
C ASN A 4 -19.46 10.40 5.33
N SER A 5 -19.71 11.11 4.24
CA SER A 5 -18.62 11.78 3.53
C SER A 5 -17.97 12.81 4.45
N GLY A 6 -16.68 12.92 4.39
CA GLY A 6 -15.97 13.84 5.23
C GLY A 6 -14.46 13.72 5.12
N ARG A 7 -13.80 14.44 6.00
CA ARG A 7 -12.34 14.47 6.07
C ARG A 7 -11.83 13.43 7.05
N ILE A 8 -10.90 12.61 6.62
CA ILE A 8 -10.13 11.73 7.51
C ILE A 8 -8.92 12.52 8.00
N ILE A 9 -8.81 12.67 9.31
CA ILE A 9 -7.71 13.43 9.92
C ILE A 9 -6.60 12.44 10.28
N GLN A 10 -5.56 12.37 9.48
CA GLN A 10 -4.48 11.39 9.66
C GLN A 10 -3.74 11.55 10.99
N GLU A 11 -3.66 12.76 11.54
CA GLU A 11 -3.00 13.03 12.82
C GLU A 11 -3.68 12.32 13.99
N ASP A 12 -4.98 12.01 13.86
CA ASP A 12 -5.74 11.30 14.88
C ASP A 12 -5.47 9.79 14.88
N ILE A 13 -4.74 9.30 13.87
CA ILE A 13 -4.43 7.87 13.71
C ILE A 13 -2.97 7.65 14.07
N GLN A 14 -2.69 6.69 14.93
CA GLN A 14 -1.32 6.35 15.32
C GLN A 14 -0.64 5.48 14.28
N TRP A 15 0.67 5.65 14.14
CA TRP A 15 1.50 4.78 13.33
C TRP A 15 1.53 3.37 13.91
N SER A 16 1.40 2.38 13.04
CA SER A 16 1.58 0.97 13.39
C SER A 16 2.80 0.42 12.66
N PRO A 17 3.71 -0.28 13.35
CA PRO A 17 4.93 -0.79 12.72
C PRO A 17 4.66 -2.08 11.93
N GLU A 18 5.39 -2.23 10.84
CA GLU A 18 5.47 -3.45 10.05
C GLU A 18 6.94 -3.70 9.72
N PRO A 19 7.70 -4.27 10.70
CA PRO A 19 9.16 -4.34 10.60
C PRO A 19 9.67 -5.23 9.47
N ASP A 20 8.95 -6.27 9.09
CA ASP A 20 9.35 -7.15 8.00
C ASP A 20 9.47 -6.41 6.65
N ASN A 21 8.73 -5.32 6.50
CA ASN A 21 8.74 -4.49 5.31
C ASN A 21 9.39 -3.13 5.52
N ASN A 22 10.09 -2.94 6.66
CA ASN A 22 10.80 -1.70 6.98
C ASN A 22 9.93 -0.46 7.00
N LEU A 23 8.67 -0.59 7.42
CA LEU A 23 7.70 0.49 7.36
C LEU A 23 6.85 0.63 8.60
N SER A 24 6.17 1.77 8.68
CA SER A 24 5.05 2.03 9.57
C SER A 24 3.89 2.55 8.73
N TYR A 25 2.68 2.34 9.19
CA TYR A 25 1.49 2.69 8.42
C TYR A 25 0.37 3.25 9.28
N LYS A 26 -0.53 3.96 8.62
CA LYS A 26 -1.81 4.42 9.17
C LYS A 26 -2.92 4.02 8.20
N GLN A 27 -3.89 3.26 8.65
CA GLN A 27 -5.05 2.92 7.84
C GLN A 27 -6.05 4.07 7.89
N LEU A 28 -6.19 4.79 6.78
CA LEU A 28 -7.06 5.96 6.70
C LEU A 28 -8.49 5.59 6.33
N ILE A 29 -8.65 4.74 5.33
CA ILE A 29 -9.94 4.22 4.87
C ILE A 29 -9.83 2.70 4.82
N THR A 30 -10.73 2.02 5.51
CA THR A 30 -10.69 0.55 5.66
C THR A 30 -12.02 -0.09 5.29
N SER A 31 -11.97 -1.34 4.86
CA SER A 31 -13.18 -2.11 4.56
C SER A 31 -14.07 -2.26 5.79
N LYS A 32 -13.48 -2.41 6.95
CA LYS A 32 -14.19 -2.63 8.22
C LYS A 32 -15.03 -1.42 8.62
N VAL A 33 -14.52 -0.22 8.41
CA VAL A 33 -15.18 1.02 8.83
C VAL A 33 -15.96 1.67 7.68
N HIS A 34 -15.41 1.63 6.45
CA HIS A 34 -15.90 2.43 5.33
C HIS A 34 -16.56 1.62 4.22
N GLY A 35 -16.54 0.29 4.30
CA GLY A 35 -17.15 -0.58 3.30
C GLY A 35 -16.16 -1.18 2.30
N PRO A 36 -16.66 -2.00 1.35
CA PRO A 36 -15.81 -2.90 0.57
C PRO A 36 -15.17 -2.28 -0.68
N ASP A 37 -15.49 -1.03 -1.02
CA ASP A 37 -15.16 -0.50 -2.34
C ASP A 37 -13.73 -0.02 -2.49
N ILE A 38 -13.17 0.59 -1.43
CA ILE A 38 -11.85 1.21 -1.49
C ILE A 38 -11.20 1.24 -0.11
N SER A 39 -9.88 1.08 -0.07
CA SER A 39 -9.09 1.35 1.13
C SER A 39 -7.90 2.23 0.81
N ILE A 40 -7.47 3.02 1.79
CA ILE A 40 -6.32 3.92 1.65
C ILE A 40 -5.47 3.80 2.91
N THR A 41 -4.17 3.53 2.71
CA THR A 41 -3.19 3.42 3.78
C THR A 41 -2.04 4.39 3.52
N LEU A 42 -1.70 5.17 4.52
CA LEU A 42 -0.53 6.05 4.50
C LEU A 42 0.66 5.26 5.03
N VAL A 43 1.79 5.29 4.32
CA VAL A 43 2.98 4.51 4.67
C VAL A 43 4.22 5.39 4.72
N ASP A 44 5.05 5.13 5.72
CA ASP A 44 6.39 5.70 5.88
C ASP A 44 7.37 4.52 5.84
N ILE A 45 8.26 4.48 4.87
CA ILE A 45 9.18 3.37 4.65
C ILE A 45 10.63 3.84 4.57
N ASP A 46 11.54 2.99 5.05
CA ASP A 46 12.98 3.16 4.86
C ASP A 46 13.61 1.79 4.68
N GLY A 47 13.71 1.34 3.43
CA GLY A 47 14.29 0.06 3.08
C GLY A 47 13.50 -0.70 2.02
N GLU A 48 13.65 -2.03 2.03
CA GLU A 48 12.99 -2.90 1.05
C GLU A 48 11.65 -3.40 1.56
N HIS A 49 10.66 -3.36 0.66
CA HIS A 49 9.40 -4.04 0.83
C HIS A 49 9.50 -5.42 0.18
N LEU A 50 9.11 -6.46 0.91
CA LEU A 50 9.17 -7.84 0.42
C LEU A 50 8.32 -8.03 -0.84
N GLU A 51 8.74 -8.97 -1.68
CA GLU A 51 8.02 -9.33 -2.90
C GLU A 51 6.68 -9.97 -2.60
N LEU A 52 5.65 -9.53 -3.31
CA LEU A 52 4.27 -9.96 -3.09
C LEU A 52 3.44 -9.81 -4.36
N ARG A 53 2.22 -10.31 -4.27
CA ARG A 53 1.14 -10.03 -5.22
C ARG A 53 -0.18 -9.92 -4.45
N THR A 54 -1.18 -9.29 -5.05
CA THR A 54 -2.56 -9.36 -4.58
C THR A 54 -3.47 -9.75 -5.74
N ASP A 55 -4.31 -10.74 -5.52
CA ASP A 55 -5.25 -11.22 -6.55
C ASP A 55 -6.62 -10.55 -6.39
N SER A 56 -6.87 -9.91 -5.27
CA SER A 56 -8.19 -9.43 -4.85
C SER A 56 -8.50 -8.01 -5.31
N SER A 57 -7.49 -7.20 -5.59
CA SER A 57 -7.68 -5.78 -5.92
C SER A 57 -6.66 -5.27 -6.91
N SER A 58 -7.04 -4.21 -7.61
CA SER A 58 -6.05 -3.32 -8.24
C SER A 58 -5.50 -2.41 -7.16
N ARG A 59 -4.24 -2.06 -7.26
CA ARG A 59 -3.52 -1.28 -6.24
C ARG A 59 -2.79 -0.12 -6.86
N LEU A 60 -2.90 1.04 -6.24
CA LEU A 60 -2.16 2.23 -6.63
C LEU A 60 -1.23 2.64 -5.49
N TYR A 61 0.00 3.01 -5.86
CA TYR A 61 0.92 3.71 -4.98
C TYR A 61 0.99 5.15 -5.45
N VAL A 62 0.67 6.09 -4.58
CA VAL A 62 0.79 7.51 -4.87
C VAL A 62 1.95 8.03 -4.01
N ILE A 63 3.07 8.35 -4.64
CA ILE A 63 4.27 8.79 -3.92
C ILE A 63 4.16 10.29 -3.69
N TYR A 64 4.21 10.71 -2.43
CA TYR A 64 4.21 12.13 -2.16
C TYR A 64 5.51 12.64 -1.53
N GLU A 65 6.41 11.75 -1.14
CA GLU A 65 7.71 12.14 -0.59
C GLU A 65 8.72 11.01 -0.81
N GLY A 66 9.91 11.35 -1.30
CA GLY A 66 11.04 10.43 -1.39
C GLY A 66 11.28 9.84 -2.77
N ASP A 67 12.20 8.87 -2.81
CA ASP A 67 12.66 8.19 -4.02
C ASP A 67 12.56 6.68 -3.85
N PHE A 68 12.11 6.01 -4.90
CA PHE A 68 11.84 4.57 -4.89
C PHE A 68 12.30 3.89 -6.16
N THR A 69 12.56 2.60 -6.05
CA THR A 69 12.78 1.70 -7.18
C THR A 69 11.77 0.58 -7.10
N PHE A 70 10.93 0.43 -8.13
CA PHE A 70 9.94 -0.63 -8.23
C PHE A 70 10.39 -1.68 -9.24
N THR A 71 10.10 -2.94 -8.95
CA THR A 71 10.22 -4.05 -9.89
C THR A 71 8.88 -4.74 -10.00
N ILE A 72 8.27 -4.69 -11.20
CA ILE A 72 6.96 -5.29 -11.46
C ILE A 72 7.14 -6.30 -12.60
N GLU A 73 6.83 -7.58 -12.33
CA GLU A 73 6.97 -8.65 -13.34
C GLU A 73 8.34 -8.61 -14.03
N GLY A 74 9.40 -8.39 -13.25
CA GLY A 74 10.77 -8.37 -13.71
C GLY A 74 11.25 -7.05 -14.34
N SER A 75 10.37 -6.08 -14.52
CA SER A 75 10.75 -4.76 -15.06
C SER A 75 10.98 -3.78 -13.93
N THR A 76 12.13 -3.13 -13.94
CA THR A 76 12.57 -2.22 -12.88
C THR A 76 12.55 -0.77 -13.37
N PHE A 77 12.03 0.13 -12.54
CA PHE A 77 12.01 1.56 -12.83
C PHE A 77 12.11 2.38 -11.56
N ALA A 78 12.55 3.62 -11.68
CA ALA A 78 12.59 4.59 -10.60
C ALA A 78 11.25 5.33 -10.51
N ALA A 79 10.86 5.69 -9.30
CA ALA A 79 9.67 6.48 -9.03
C ALA A 79 9.98 7.52 -7.96
N LYS A 80 9.33 8.67 -8.05
CA LYS A 80 9.58 9.80 -7.17
C LYS A 80 8.29 10.54 -6.84
N GLU A 81 8.41 11.60 -6.06
CA GLU A 81 7.34 12.47 -5.64
C GLU A 81 6.40 12.80 -6.81
N GLU A 82 5.10 12.67 -6.56
CA GLU A 82 3.98 12.87 -7.49
C GLU A 82 3.76 11.74 -8.50
N ASP A 83 4.65 10.74 -8.57
CA ASP A 83 4.41 9.58 -9.45
C ASP A 83 3.32 8.68 -8.87
N VAL A 84 2.57 8.06 -9.79
CA VAL A 84 1.54 7.06 -9.46
C VAL A 84 1.95 5.74 -10.11
N ILE A 85 2.00 4.67 -9.30
CA ILE A 85 2.34 3.34 -9.77
C ILE A 85 1.10 2.46 -9.70
N LEU A 86 0.68 1.91 -10.83
CA LEU A 86 -0.43 0.97 -10.90
C LEU A 86 0.10 -0.46 -10.84
N ILE A 87 -0.43 -1.24 -9.92
CA ILE A 87 -0.20 -2.69 -9.81
C ILE A 87 -1.51 -3.38 -10.16
N SER A 88 -1.52 -4.13 -11.25
CA SER A 88 -2.69 -4.92 -11.65
C SER A 88 -2.80 -6.19 -10.80
N ARG A 89 -4.01 -6.73 -10.71
CA ARG A 89 -4.25 -7.97 -9.96
C ARG A 89 -3.33 -9.08 -10.42
N GLY A 90 -2.75 -9.80 -9.47
CA GLY A 90 -1.89 -10.96 -9.73
C GLY A 90 -0.46 -10.64 -10.14
N GLU A 91 -0.12 -9.39 -10.37
CA GLU A 91 1.26 -9.02 -10.70
C GLU A 91 2.17 -9.16 -9.49
N ILE A 92 3.33 -9.78 -9.71
CA ILE A 92 4.36 -9.95 -8.68
C ILE A 92 5.25 -8.72 -8.69
N TYR A 93 5.42 -8.10 -7.54
CA TYR A 93 6.21 -6.88 -7.46
C TYR A 93 6.94 -6.75 -6.12
N SER A 94 7.96 -5.94 -6.13
CA SER A 94 8.69 -5.50 -4.94
C SER A 94 9.16 -4.07 -5.15
N PHE A 95 9.57 -3.43 -4.11
CA PHE A 95 10.14 -2.09 -4.21
C PHE A 95 11.01 -1.78 -3.01
N LYS A 96 11.80 -0.73 -3.14
CA LYS A 96 12.64 -0.21 -2.07
C LYS A 96 12.73 1.30 -2.19
N GLY A 97 13.00 1.95 -1.08
CA GLY A 97 13.19 3.39 -1.05
C GLY A 97 13.04 3.95 0.34
N LYS A 98 13.09 5.27 0.39
CA LYS A 98 12.88 6.03 1.62
C LYS A 98 11.93 7.17 1.32
N GLY A 99 10.82 7.22 2.05
CA GLY A 99 9.82 8.26 1.88
C GLY A 99 8.44 7.83 2.32
N ARG A 100 7.44 8.50 1.77
CA ARG A 100 6.04 8.26 2.11
C ARG A 100 5.18 8.13 0.86
N TYR A 101 4.18 7.26 0.98
CA TYR A 101 3.22 7.06 -0.11
C TYR A 101 1.85 6.67 0.44
N LEU A 102 0.84 6.81 -0.41
CA LEU A 102 -0.48 6.25 -0.16
C LEU A 102 -0.63 4.96 -0.95
N VAL A 103 -1.18 3.94 -0.32
CA VAL A 103 -1.60 2.70 -0.98
C VAL A 103 -3.11 2.73 -1.09
N ILE A 104 -3.62 2.64 -2.30
CA ILE A 104 -5.05 2.63 -2.59
C ILE A 104 -5.41 1.28 -3.19
N ASN A 105 -6.34 0.57 -2.59
CA ASN A 105 -6.85 -0.71 -3.10
C ASN A 105 -8.32 -0.59 -3.46
N SER A 106 -8.69 -1.16 -4.59
CA SER A 106 -10.08 -1.29 -5.02
C SER A 106 -10.29 -2.69 -5.63
N PRO A 107 -11.15 -3.51 -5.04
CA PRO A 107 -11.84 -3.40 -3.74
C PRO A 107 -10.90 -3.16 -2.56
N ALA A 108 -11.49 -2.74 -1.46
CA ALA A 108 -10.75 -2.45 -0.23
C ALA A 108 -9.90 -3.65 0.24
N PHE A 109 -8.72 -3.35 0.77
CA PHE A 109 -7.82 -4.35 1.36
C PHE A 109 -8.49 -5.08 2.52
N LYS A 110 -8.26 -6.39 2.59
CA LYS A 110 -8.61 -7.25 3.72
C LYS A 110 -7.39 -8.04 4.16
N SER A 111 -7.31 -8.33 5.44
CA SER A 111 -6.25 -9.19 5.97
C SER A 111 -6.18 -10.51 5.19
N GLY A 112 -4.98 -10.90 4.76
CA GLY A 112 -4.75 -12.10 3.96
C GLY A 112 -4.76 -11.86 2.46
N ASP A 113 -5.10 -10.66 1.99
CA ASP A 113 -5.10 -10.33 0.57
C ASP A 113 -3.70 -10.29 -0.04
N ASP A 114 -2.70 -9.92 0.76
CA ASP A 114 -1.32 -9.86 0.31
C ASP A 114 -0.68 -11.24 0.41
N ILE A 115 -0.22 -11.73 -0.73
CA ILE A 115 0.40 -13.05 -0.86
C ILE A 115 1.89 -12.84 -1.14
N TYR A 116 2.71 -13.09 -0.14
CA TYR A 116 4.14 -12.89 -0.23
C TYR A 116 4.82 -14.07 -0.92
N SER A 117 5.93 -13.82 -1.60
CA SER A 117 6.68 -14.86 -2.32
C SER A 117 7.29 -15.89 -1.39
N ASP A 118 7.43 -15.59 -0.08
CA ASP A 118 7.83 -16.53 0.95
C ASP A 118 6.72 -17.50 1.39
N GLY A 119 5.51 -17.36 0.81
CA GLY A 119 4.35 -18.19 1.12
C GLY A 119 3.47 -17.66 2.24
N VAL A 120 3.83 -16.56 2.87
CA VAL A 120 3.05 -15.95 3.96
C VAL A 120 1.96 -15.06 3.37
N ARG A 121 0.77 -15.13 3.93
CA ARG A 121 -0.33 -14.20 3.62
C ARG A 121 -0.46 -13.16 4.72
N ARG A 122 -0.67 -11.94 4.33
CA ARG A 122 -0.82 -10.83 5.29
C ARG A 122 -1.95 -9.90 4.96
#